data_6786660590ac5e7e2de61ef695943ab3
#
_entry.id   6786660590ac5e7e2de61ef695943ab3
#
_cell.length_a   1.000
_cell.length_b   1.000
_cell.length_c   1.000
_cell.angle_alpha   90.00
_cell.angle_beta   90.00
_cell.angle_gamma   90.00
#
_symmetry.space_group_name_H-M   'P 1'
#
loop_
_entity.id
_entity.type
_entity.pdbx_description
1 polymer ?
#
loop_
_entity_poly.entity_id
_entity_poly.type
_entity_poly.pdbx_seq_one_letter_code
_entity_poly.pdbx_strand_id
1 'polypeptide(L)'
;MTKQTKIKHYTKRDYAAFAYLAPWIIGMLVLQLYPFLSSLVYSFCNYKITGTPSFTGLSNYIQLFTMDNEFWNSLKVTLTYTLYTVPGKLVMALAVAVFLNRDIKGINLIRTLYYIPSLFGGSVAVALLWKIMFMDNGVINAILTTLHLPNVQWLGDPNQALRTICMMEIWQFGSSMVMFLAALKNVPADLYEAAEIDGASKVKMFFSITVPQITPIIFFNLIMQTIQALQNFTSAFVITDGGPMKATYVLGMKLYKEGFSYFKMGYASAISWIIFIVIMLITLVLFATSKWWVFYGDES
;
A
#
# COMPACT_ATOMS: atom_id res chain seq x y z
N MET A 1 -27.64 -43.65 11.18
CA MET A 1 -28.58 -42.56 10.85
C MET A 1 -27.97 -41.69 9.76
N THR A 2 -28.39 -41.92 8.52
CA THR A 2 -27.90 -41.22 7.32
C THR A 2 -28.55 -39.85 7.23
N LYS A 3 -27.74 -38.79 7.35
CA LYS A 3 -28.19 -37.41 7.11
C LYS A 3 -28.49 -37.26 5.61
N GLN A 4 -29.76 -37.26 5.25
CA GLN A 4 -30.21 -36.87 3.90
C GLN A 4 -29.91 -35.38 3.73
N THR A 5 -28.99 -35.06 2.83
CA THR A 5 -28.75 -33.70 2.33
C THR A 5 -29.97 -33.27 1.53
N LYS A 6 -30.84 -32.43 2.11
CA LYS A 6 -31.95 -31.81 1.40
C LYS A 6 -31.38 -30.93 0.29
N ILE A 7 -31.58 -31.32 -0.95
CA ILE A 7 -31.33 -30.48 -2.13
C ILE A 7 -32.28 -29.28 -2.01
N LYS A 8 -31.71 -28.09 -1.75
CA LYS A 8 -32.48 -26.84 -1.72
C LYS A 8 -32.99 -26.57 -3.13
N HIS A 9 -34.30 -26.70 -3.36
CA HIS A 9 -34.95 -26.20 -4.57
C HIS A 9 -34.89 -24.66 -4.57
N TYR A 10 -34.25 -24.09 -5.57
CA TYR A 10 -34.23 -22.65 -5.79
C TYR A 10 -35.64 -22.14 -6.09
N THR A 11 -36.10 -21.15 -5.34
CA THR A 11 -37.41 -20.54 -5.52
C THR A 11 -37.33 -19.37 -6.51
N LYS A 12 -38.49 -18.93 -7.07
CA LYS A 12 -38.51 -17.73 -7.94
C LYS A 12 -37.86 -16.49 -7.30
N ARG A 13 -37.84 -16.43 -5.96
CA ARG A 13 -37.24 -15.35 -5.18
C ARG A 13 -35.69 -15.41 -5.25
N ASP A 14 -35.10 -16.61 -5.33
CA ASP A 14 -33.66 -16.78 -5.44
C ASP A 14 -33.18 -16.35 -6.84
N TYR A 15 -33.96 -16.63 -7.89
CA TYR A 15 -33.64 -16.13 -9.24
C TYR A 15 -33.74 -14.62 -9.36
N ALA A 16 -34.65 -13.97 -8.66
CA ALA A 16 -34.71 -12.50 -8.61
C ALA A 16 -33.45 -11.90 -7.97
N ALA A 17 -32.92 -12.52 -6.92
CA ALA A 17 -31.65 -12.08 -6.32
C ALA A 17 -30.48 -12.15 -7.31
N PHE A 18 -30.39 -13.20 -8.11
CA PHE A 18 -29.36 -13.29 -9.17
C PHE A 18 -29.55 -12.23 -10.26
N ALA A 19 -30.80 -11.87 -10.61
CA ALA A 19 -31.07 -10.80 -11.57
C ALA A 19 -30.58 -9.43 -11.07
N TYR A 20 -30.77 -9.13 -9.78
CA TYR A 20 -30.24 -7.90 -9.17
C TYR A 20 -28.71 -7.87 -9.09
N LEU A 21 -28.07 -9.01 -8.89
CA LEU A 21 -26.61 -9.13 -8.86
C LEU A 21 -25.96 -9.21 -10.25
N ALA A 22 -26.75 -9.55 -11.30
CA ALA A 22 -26.24 -9.79 -12.64
C ALA A 22 -25.39 -8.63 -13.20
N PRO A 23 -25.75 -7.35 -13.10
CA PRO A 23 -24.92 -6.26 -13.62
C PRO A 23 -23.53 -6.22 -12.97
N TRP A 24 -23.47 -6.45 -11.64
CA TRP A 24 -22.20 -6.50 -10.90
C TRP A 24 -21.37 -7.73 -11.29
N ILE A 25 -21.99 -8.91 -11.37
CA ILE A 25 -21.32 -10.16 -11.76
C ILE A 25 -20.75 -10.04 -13.18
N ILE A 26 -21.56 -9.54 -14.13
CA ILE A 26 -21.11 -9.33 -15.53
C ILE A 26 -19.94 -8.35 -15.56
N GLY A 27 -20.04 -7.21 -14.84
CA GLY A 27 -18.96 -6.24 -14.74
C GLY A 27 -17.67 -6.87 -14.18
N MET A 28 -17.77 -7.65 -13.12
CA MET A 28 -16.64 -8.35 -12.52
C MET A 28 -16.01 -9.37 -13.49
N LEU A 29 -16.82 -10.17 -14.17
CA LEU A 29 -16.33 -11.19 -15.11
C LEU A 29 -15.66 -10.56 -16.34
N VAL A 30 -16.28 -9.53 -16.94
CA VAL A 30 -15.82 -8.93 -18.19
C VAL A 30 -14.70 -7.93 -17.96
N LEU A 31 -14.78 -7.08 -16.93
CA LEU A 31 -13.85 -5.98 -16.71
C LEU A 31 -12.71 -6.30 -15.75
N GLN A 32 -12.82 -7.34 -14.93
CA GLN A 32 -11.77 -7.74 -14.00
C GLN A 32 -11.21 -9.12 -14.31
N LEU A 33 -12.05 -10.16 -14.33
CA LEU A 33 -11.59 -11.53 -14.46
C LEU A 33 -11.00 -11.80 -15.85
N TYR A 34 -11.67 -11.35 -16.92
CA TYR A 34 -11.20 -11.55 -18.29
C TYR A 34 -9.85 -10.87 -18.55
N PRO A 35 -9.61 -9.58 -18.26
CA PRO A 35 -8.29 -8.95 -18.42
C PRO A 35 -7.22 -9.58 -17.53
N PHE A 36 -7.57 -9.99 -16.30
CA PHE A 36 -6.65 -10.67 -15.39
C PHE A 36 -6.17 -12.01 -15.98
N LEU A 37 -7.07 -12.87 -16.43
CA LEU A 37 -6.72 -14.14 -17.06
C LEU A 37 -6.01 -13.94 -18.41
N SER A 38 -6.43 -12.95 -19.20
CA SER A 38 -5.77 -12.63 -20.48
C SER A 38 -4.34 -12.17 -20.25
N SER A 39 -4.07 -11.37 -19.22
CA SER A 39 -2.71 -10.95 -18.86
C SER A 39 -1.83 -12.15 -18.49
N LEU A 40 -2.39 -13.20 -17.84
CA LEU A 40 -1.66 -14.43 -17.57
C LEU A 40 -1.24 -15.12 -18.87
N VAL A 41 -2.17 -15.27 -19.81
CA VAL A 41 -1.86 -15.88 -21.11
C VAL A 41 -0.83 -15.06 -21.86
N TYR A 42 -0.97 -13.74 -21.90
CA TYR A 42 -0.01 -12.84 -22.57
C TYR A 42 1.38 -12.86 -21.93
N SER A 43 1.50 -13.16 -20.64
CA SER A 43 2.82 -13.29 -19.99
C SER A 43 3.68 -14.41 -20.57
N PHE A 44 3.05 -15.42 -21.19
CA PHE A 44 3.72 -16.52 -21.90
C PHE A 44 3.84 -16.30 -23.42
N CYS A 45 3.47 -15.12 -23.90
CA CYS A 45 3.48 -14.79 -25.31
C CYS A 45 4.46 -13.64 -25.60
N ASN A 46 5.06 -13.66 -26.78
CA ASN A 46 5.63 -12.46 -27.36
C ASN A 46 4.46 -11.66 -27.95
N TYR A 47 4.00 -10.65 -27.21
CA TYR A 47 2.87 -9.82 -27.61
C TYR A 47 3.25 -8.35 -27.60
N LYS A 48 3.10 -7.70 -28.75
CA LYS A 48 3.20 -6.25 -28.93
C LYS A 48 1.82 -5.72 -29.31
N ILE A 49 1.48 -4.49 -28.91
CA ILE A 49 0.16 -3.87 -29.18
C ILE A 49 -0.20 -3.91 -30.68
N THR A 50 0.78 -3.78 -31.56
CA THR A 50 0.60 -3.71 -33.02
C THR A 50 0.61 -5.08 -33.70
N GLY A 51 0.73 -6.20 -32.94
CA GLY A 51 0.90 -7.53 -33.49
C GLY A 51 -0.05 -8.56 -32.87
N THR A 52 -0.05 -9.76 -33.44
CA THR A 52 -0.75 -10.91 -32.89
C THR A 52 0.12 -11.58 -31.80
N PRO A 53 -0.45 -12.01 -30.66
CA PRO A 53 0.30 -12.71 -29.65
C PRO A 53 0.79 -14.06 -30.19
N SER A 54 2.09 -14.33 -30.07
CA SER A 54 2.70 -15.63 -30.39
C SER A 54 3.19 -16.29 -29.11
N PHE A 55 2.83 -17.54 -28.88
CA PHE A 55 3.21 -18.26 -27.67
C PHE A 55 4.71 -18.57 -27.67
N THR A 56 5.41 -18.16 -26.63
CA THR A 56 6.87 -18.33 -26.44
C THR A 56 7.24 -19.03 -25.13
N GLY A 57 6.26 -19.59 -24.43
CA GLY A 57 6.46 -20.26 -23.17
C GLY A 57 7.05 -19.33 -22.08
N LEU A 58 8.10 -19.75 -21.41
CA LEU A 58 8.73 -19.01 -20.29
C LEU A 58 9.75 -17.95 -20.74
N SER A 59 9.86 -17.65 -22.03
CA SER A 59 10.89 -16.75 -22.57
C SER A 59 10.91 -15.37 -21.87
N ASN A 60 9.73 -14.75 -21.61
CA ASN A 60 9.65 -13.47 -20.91
C ASN A 60 10.20 -13.56 -19.48
N TYR A 61 9.92 -14.63 -18.77
CA TYR A 61 10.40 -14.87 -17.42
C TYR A 61 11.90 -15.14 -17.39
N ILE A 62 12.42 -15.96 -18.32
CA ILE A 62 13.85 -16.21 -18.46
C ILE A 62 14.59 -14.89 -18.73
N GLN A 63 14.11 -14.10 -19.69
CA GLN A 63 14.68 -12.78 -19.99
C GLN A 63 14.68 -11.88 -18.75
N LEU A 64 13.55 -11.83 -18.01
CA LEU A 64 13.38 -11.00 -16.82
C LEU A 64 14.42 -11.35 -15.74
N PHE A 65 14.61 -12.63 -15.46
CA PHE A 65 15.47 -13.05 -14.35
C PHE A 65 16.96 -13.14 -14.71
N THR A 66 17.31 -13.38 -15.98
CA THR A 66 18.70 -13.65 -16.38
C THR A 66 19.36 -12.53 -17.14
N MET A 67 18.60 -11.70 -17.86
CA MET A 67 19.15 -10.68 -18.75
C MET A 67 18.79 -9.24 -18.36
N ASP A 68 17.81 -9.04 -17.47
CA ASP A 68 17.30 -7.71 -17.15
C ASP A 68 17.78 -7.21 -15.79
N ASN A 69 18.95 -6.55 -15.78
CA ASN A 69 19.51 -5.93 -14.58
C ASN A 69 18.60 -4.81 -14.03
N GLU A 70 17.80 -4.14 -14.88
CA GLU A 70 16.89 -3.10 -14.44
C GLU A 70 15.74 -3.68 -13.62
N PHE A 71 15.32 -4.91 -13.90
CA PHE A 71 14.31 -5.61 -13.11
C PHE A 71 14.78 -5.77 -11.66
N TRP A 72 15.99 -6.28 -11.44
CA TRP A 72 16.54 -6.49 -10.11
C TRP A 72 16.70 -5.16 -9.35
N ASN A 73 17.15 -4.11 -10.04
CA ASN A 73 17.22 -2.78 -9.44
C ASN A 73 15.82 -2.28 -9.05
N SER A 74 14.83 -2.38 -9.94
CA SER A 74 13.46 -1.92 -9.66
C SER A 74 12.79 -2.72 -8.56
N LEU A 75 13.05 -4.01 -8.45
CA LEU A 75 12.60 -4.85 -7.35
C LEU A 75 13.20 -4.38 -6.02
N LYS A 76 14.53 -4.17 -5.98
CA LYS A 76 15.23 -3.67 -4.79
C LYS A 76 14.69 -2.30 -4.37
N VAL A 77 14.52 -1.37 -5.31
CA VAL A 77 13.97 -0.03 -5.03
C VAL A 77 12.56 -0.14 -4.48
N THR A 78 11.70 -0.98 -5.06
CA THR A 78 10.33 -1.17 -4.59
C THR A 78 10.28 -1.76 -3.17
N LEU A 79 11.10 -2.76 -2.88
CA LEU A 79 11.17 -3.36 -1.54
C LEU A 79 11.72 -2.36 -0.51
N THR A 80 12.76 -1.60 -0.87
CA THR A 80 13.34 -0.55 -0.02
C THR A 80 12.31 0.55 0.26
N TYR A 81 11.60 1.01 -0.77
CA TYR A 81 10.51 1.97 -0.65
C TYR A 81 9.42 1.47 0.30
N THR A 82 8.97 0.22 0.13
CA THR A 82 7.95 -0.40 0.98
C THR A 82 8.42 -0.48 2.43
N LEU A 83 9.67 -0.89 2.66
CA LEU A 83 10.27 -1.02 3.99
C LEU A 83 10.36 0.32 4.74
N TYR A 84 10.62 1.43 4.06
CA TYR A 84 10.63 2.76 4.68
C TYR A 84 9.22 3.34 4.84
N THR A 85 8.39 3.21 3.81
CA THR A 85 7.09 3.87 3.76
C THR A 85 6.09 3.24 4.71
N VAL A 86 5.97 1.90 4.71
CA VAL A 86 4.92 1.22 5.47
C VAL A 86 5.11 1.37 6.98
N PRO A 87 6.27 1.03 7.57
CA PRO A 87 6.47 1.24 9.00
C PRO A 87 6.40 2.72 9.39
N GLY A 88 7.02 3.61 8.59
CA GLY A 88 6.98 5.05 8.82
C GLY A 88 5.55 5.59 8.87
N LYS A 89 4.70 5.20 7.92
CA LYS A 89 3.30 5.61 7.83
C LYS A 89 2.47 5.08 9.01
N LEU A 90 2.66 3.81 9.40
CA LEU A 90 1.95 3.22 10.52
C LEU A 90 2.36 3.82 11.87
N VAL A 91 3.66 4.05 12.08
CA VAL A 91 4.17 4.69 13.30
C VAL A 91 3.63 6.12 13.43
N MET A 92 3.70 6.92 12.36
CA MET A 92 3.14 8.27 12.35
C MET A 92 1.62 8.26 12.59
N ALA A 93 0.90 7.38 11.92
CA ALA A 93 -0.55 7.23 12.08
C ALA A 93 -0.93 6.89 13.52
N LEU A 94 -0.25 5.93 14.12
CA LEU A 94 -0.51 5.53 15.51
C LEU A 94 -0.13 6.62 16.50
N ALA A 95 1.05 7.24 16.34
CA ALA A 95 1.49 8.32 17.22
C ALA A 95 0.51 9.50 17.21
N VAL A 96 0.05 9.93 16.03
CA VAL A 96 -0.94 11.00 15.90
C VAL A 96 -2.31 10.56 16.40
N ALA A 97 -2.74 9.32 16.18
CA ALA A 97 -3.99 8.78 16.70
C ALA A 97 -4.01 8.80 18.24
N VAL A 98 -2.92 8.36 18.90
CA VAL A 98 -2.77 8.42 20.36
C VAL A 98 -2.82 9.87 20.87
N PHE A 99 -2.14 10.78 20.20
CA PHE A 99 -2.17 12.21 20.54
C PHE A 99 -3.58 12.80 20.42
N LEU A 100 -4.32 12.43 19.37
CA LEU A 100 -5.69 12.91 19.10
C LEU A 100 -6.78 12.10 19.81
N ASN A 101 -6.44 11.05 20.55
CA ASN A 101 -7.37 10.28 21.39
C ASN A 101 -7.61 10.99 22.73
N ARG A 102 -8.01 12.26 22.67
CA ARG A 102 -8.32 13.11 23.82
C ARG A 102 -9.64 13.82 23.58
N ASP A 103 -10.38 14.09 24.65
CA ASP A 103 -11.64 14.85 24.60
C ASP A 103 -11.37 16.32 24.86
N ILE A 104 -10.91 17.02 23.80
CA ILE A 104 -10.63 18.47 23.83
C ILE A 104 -11.59 19.15 22.85
N LYS A 105 -12.11 20.32 23.22
CA LYS A 105 -12.95 21.14 22.32
C LYS A 105 -12.19 21.44 21.01
N GLY A 106 -12.84 21.19 19.86
CA GLY A 106 -12.25 21.42 18.54
C GLY A 106 -11.35 20.29 18.00
N ILE A 107 -11.16 19.19 18.73
CA ILE A 107 -10.32 18.07 18.32
C ILE A 107 -10.73 17.48 16.94
N ASN A 108 -12.03 17.53 16.63
CA ASN A 108 -12.53 17.01 15.36
C ASN A 108 -12.02 17.81 14.16
N LEU A 109 -11.85 19.12 14.29
CA LEU A 109 -11.23 19.94 13.25
C LEU A 109 -9.78 19.52 13.01
N ILE A 110 -9.02 19.29 14.09
CA ILE A 110 -7.63 18.83 14.00
C ILE A 110 -7.56 17.45 13.35
N ARG A 111 -8.44 16.51 13.73
CA ARG A 111 -8.56 15.19 13.08
C ARG A 111 -8.81 15.31 11.58
N THR A 112 -9.72 16.21 11.19
CA THR A 112 -10.01 16.48 9.78
C THR A 112 -8.79 17.01 9.04
N LEU A 113 -8.06 17.97 9.61
CA LEU A 113 -6.85 18.53 8.99
C LEU A 113 -5.77 17.47 8.75
N TYR A 114 -5.55 16.55 9.70
CA TYR A 114 -4.61 15.43 9.51
C TYR A 114 -5.12 14.35 8.54
N TYR A 115 -6.44 14.25 8.34
CA TYR A 115 -7.04 13.30 7.40
C TYR A 115 -7.02 13.82 5.96
N ILE A 116 -7.15 15.13 5.73
CA ILE A 116 -7.19 15.75 4.39
C ILE A 116 -6.09 15.27 3.44
N PRO A 117 -4.79 15.19 3.84
CA PRO A 117 -3.75 14.70 2.94
C PRO A 117 -4.02 13.31 2.35
N SER A 118 -4.60 12.41 3.15
CA SER A 118 -4.88 11.04 2.70
C SER A 118 -6.02 10.94 1.69
N LEU A 119 -6.90 11.94 1.61
CA LEU A 119 -7.96 12.00 0.58
C LEU A 119 -7.39 12.24 -0.82
N PHE A 120 -6.24 12.87 -0.90
CA PHE A 120 -5.55 13.15 -2.15
C PHE A 120 -4.45 12.14 -2.47
N GLY A 121 -4.42 11.01 -1.75
CA GLY A 121 -3.45 9.93 -1.95
C GLY A 121 -3.41 9.47 -3.40
N GLY A 122 -2.20 9.30 -3.95
CA GLY A 122 -1.99 8.90 -5.34
C GLY A 122 -2.32 10.00 -6.38
N SER A 123 -2.63 11.22 -5.96
CA SER A 123 -2.93 12.34 -6.86
C SER A 123 -1.66 12.87 -7.53
N VAL A 124 -1.71 12.99 -8.86
CA VAL A 124 -0.66 13.65 -9.66
C VAL A 124 -0.44 15.10 -9.21
N ALA A 125 -1.52 15.82 -8.83
CA ALA A 125 -1.43 17.20 -8.39
C ALA A 125 -0.61 17.33 -7.10
N VAL A 126 -0.82 16.46 -6.13
CA VAL A 126 -0.03 16.43 -4.89
C VAL A 126 1.43 16.08 -5.18
N ALA A 127 1.68 15.09 -6.05
CA ALA A 127 3.03 14.74 -6.45
C ALA A 127 3.78 15.91 -7.13
N LEU A 128 3.08 16.68 -7.99
CA LEU A 128 3.65 17.90 -8.60
C LEU A 128 3.94 19.00 -7.57
N LEU A 129 3.04 19.22 -6.60
CA LEU A 129 3.31 20.18 -5.50
C LEU A 129 4.55 19.78 -4.71
N TRP A 130 4.68 18.51 -4.35
CA TRP A 130 5.87 17.99 -3.68
C TRP A 130 7.13 18.16 -4.52
N LYS A 131 7.07 17.86 -5.82
CA LYS A 131 8.18 18.08 -6.74
C LYS A 131 8.64 19.54 -6.69
N ILE A 132 7.72 20.50 -6.82
CA ILE A 132 8.04 21.94 -6.80
C ILE A 132 8.62 22.36 -5.43
N MET A 133 8.08 21.84 -4.33
CA MET A 133 8.56 22.17 -2.98
C MET A 133 9.99 21.66 -2.74
N PHE A 134 10.34 20.47 -3.27
CA PHE A 134 11.61 19.81 -3.04
C PHE A 134 12.63 19.96 -4.19
N MET A 135 12.35 20.80 -5.21
CA MET A 135 13.37 21.21 -6.19
C MET A 135 14.52 21.97 -5.51
N ASP A 136 15.67 22.03 -6.19
CA ASP A 136 16.86 22.74 -5.67
C ASP A 136 16.56 24.19 -5.31
N ASN A 137 15.75 24.89 -6.13
CA ASN A 137 15.24 26.24 -5.87
C ASN A 137 13.82 26.25 -5.25
N GLY A 138 13.40 25.14 -4.62
CA GLY A 138 12.09 24.99 -4.02
C GLY A 138 11.96 25.62 -2.63
N VAL A 139 10.71 25.65 -2.14
CA VAL A 139 10.36 26.28 -0.85
C VAL A 139 11.15 25.68 0.31
N ILE A 140 11.40 24.35 0.30
CA ILE A 140 12.13 23.69 1.40
C ILE A 140 13.57 24.19 1.48
N ASN A 141 14.28 24.31 0.36
CA ASN A 141 15.64 24.87 0.35
C ASN A 141 15.66 26.37 0.65
N ALA A 142 14.64 27.13 0.26
CA ALA A 142 14.51 28.52 0.65
C ALA A 142 14.38 28.69 2.19
N ILE A 143 13.60 27.81 2.84
CA ILE A 143 13.52 27.78 4.32
C ILE A 143 14.87 27.39 4.94
N LEU A 144 15.56 26.37 4.42
CA LEU A 144 16.89 25.98 4.91
C LEU A 144 17.90 27.13 4.80
N THR A 145 17.92 27.83 3.67
CA THR A 145 18.78 29.00 3.46
C THR A 145 18.47 30.11 4.48
N THR A 146 17.18 30.39 4.74
CA THR A 146 16.77 31.37 5.73
C THR A 146 17.22 31.01 7.16
N LEU A 147 17.26 29.70 7.45
CA LEU A 147 17.74 29.15 8.71
C LEU A 147 19.27 28.99 8.76
N HIS A 148 20.01 29.47 7.74
CA HIS A 148 21.48 29.30 7.58
C HIS A 148 21.93 27.83 7.55
N LEU A 149 21.05 26.91 7.10
CA LEU A 149 21.36 25.50 6.91
C LEU A 149 21.75 25.23 5.44
N PRO A 150 22.60 24.22 5.19
CA PRO A 150 23.01 23.90 3.83
C PRO A 150 21.84 23.42 3.00
N ASN A 151 21.82 23.80 1.72
CA ASN A 151 20.85 23.30 0.76
C ASN A 151 21.06 21.81 0.49
N VAL A 152 20.00 21.09 0.28
CA VAL A 152 19.99 19.64 0.01
C VAL A 152 19.45 19.38 -1.38
N GLN A 153 20.13 18.52 -2.13
CA GLN A 153 19.64 18.03 -3.41
C GLN A 153 18.63 16.89 -3.21
N TRP A 154 17.41 17.26 -2.77
CA TRP A 154 16.36 16.32 -2.38
C TRP A 154 15.97 15.33 -3.47
N LEU A 155 15.93 15.80 -4.72
CA LEU A 155 15.52 15.01 -5.89
C LEU A 155 16.69 14.71 -6.82
N GLY A 156 17.80 15.43 -6.68
CA GLY A 156 19.00 15.28 -7.52
C GLY A 156 20.01 14.25 -7.00
N ASP A 157 20.03 13.96 -5.69
CA ASP A 157 20.91 12.96 -5.09
C ASP A 157 20.22 11.58 -5.09
N PRO A 158 20.85 10.52 -5.65
CA PRO A 158 20.33 9.16 -5.61
C PRO A 158 19.99 8.63 -4.22
N ASN A 159 20.73 9.06 -3.18
CA ASN A 159 20.51 8.62 -1.81
C ASN A 159 19.34 9.35 -1.13
N GLN A 160 18.97 10.54 -1.61
CA GLN A 160 17.90 11.36 -1.02
C GLN A 160 16.58 11.22 -1.78
N ALA A 161 16.62 11.04 -3.10
CA ALA A 161 15.42 11.05 -3.93
C ALA A 161 14.35 10.04 -3.47
N LEU A 162 14.73 8.79 -3.18
CA LEU A 162 13.81 7.78 -2.70
C LEU A 162 13.23 8.14 -1.32
N ARG A 163 14.07 8.67 -0.42
CA ARG A 163 13.63 9.09 0.92
C ARG A 163 12.63 10.24 0.85
N THR A 164 12.84 11.19 -0.06
CA THR A 164 11.93 12.32 -0.29
C THR A 164 10.56 11.84 -0.75
N ILE A 165 10.51 10.85 -1.67
CA ILE A 165 9.25 10.22 -2.08
C ILE A 165 8.60 9.47 -0.91
N CYS A 166 9.38 8.76 -0.09
CA CYS A 166 8.86 8.09 1.11
C CYS A 166 8.26 9.09 2.11
N MET A 167 8.86 10.26 2.30
CA MET A 167 8.32 11.32 3.18
C MET A 167 6.93 11.78 2.74
N MET A 168 6.72 11.94 1.43
CA MET A 168 5.41 12.30 0.88
C MET A 168 4.35 11.24 1.21
N GLU A 169 4.69 9.98 1.03
CA GLU A 169 3.75 8.89 1.33
C GLU A 169 3.50 8.73 2.83
N ILE A 170 4.52 8.91 3.65
CA ILE A 170 4.36 8.90 5.11
C ILE A 170 3.45 10.04 5.56
N TRP A 171 3.57 11.23 4.97
CA TRP A 171 2.70 12.38 5.28
C TRP A 171 1.21 12.08 5.02
N GLN A 172 0.88 11.16 4.12
CA GLN A 172 -0.48 10.72 3.82
C GLN A 172 -0.98 9.62 4.80
N PHE A 173 -0.62 9.70 6.06
CA PHE A 173 -0.97 8.70 7.09
C PHE A 173 -2.42 8.78 7.60
N GLY A 174 -3.19 9.78 7.19
CA GLY A 174 -4.49 10.12 7.78
C GLY A 174 -5.53 9.01 7.78
N SER A 175 -5.63 8.19 6.73
CA SER A 175 -6.55 7.06 6.67
C SER A 175 -6.24 6.01 7.74
N SER A 176 -4.98 5.63 7.89
CA SER A 176 -4.53 4.71 8.94
C SER A 176 -4.70 5.31 10.33
N MET A 177 -4.47 6.62 10.49
CA MET A 177 -4.69 7.34 11.75
C MET A 177 -6.16 7.25 12.21
N VAL A 178 -7.11 7.47 11.31
CA VAL A 178 -8.55 7.39 11.66
C VAL A 178 -8.93 5.96 12.09
N MET A 179 -8.39 4.93 11.44
CA MET A 179 -8.61 3.55 11.83
C MET A 179 -8.02 3.24 13.21
N PHE A 180 -6.80 3.70 13.50
CA PHE A 180 -6.21 3.56 14.82
C PHE A 180 -6.97 4.33 15.88
N LEU A 181 -7.44 5.55 15.58
CA LEU A 181 -8.24 6.33 16.51
C LEU A 181 -9.56 5.64 16.87
N ALA A 182 -10.22 5.00 15.88
CA ALA A 182 -11.41 4.21 16.13
C ALA A 182 -11.10 2.98 17.00
N ALA A 183 -10.01 2.28 16.72
CA ALA A 183 -9.57 1.14 17.52
C ALA A 183 -9.22 1.52 18.97
N LEU A 184 -8.50 2.63 19.16
CA LEU A 184 -8.13 3.15 20.49
C LEU A 184 -9.35 3.48 21.36
N LYS A 185 -10.45 3.97 20.75
CA LYS A 185 -11.69 4.25 21.47
C LYS A 185 -12.47 3.02 21.87
N ASN A 186 -12.22 1.88 21.24
CA ASN A 186 -12.90 0.62 21.53
C ASN A 186 -12.20 -0.23 22.60
N VAL A 187 -11.01 0.20 23.07
CA VAL A 187 -10.33 -0.50 24.18
C VAL A 187 -11.14 -0.30 25.46
N PRO A 188 -11.53 -1.39 26.18
CA PRO A 188 -12.32 -1.29 27.40
C PRO A 188 -11.62 -0.46 28.49
N ALA A 189 -12.36 0.47 29.12
CA ALA A 189 -11.83 1.33 30.18
C ALA A 189 -11.41 0.54 31.42
N ASP A 190 -12.14 -0.53 31.74
CA ASP A 190 -11.93 -1.39 32.90
C ASP A 190 -10.50 -1.96 32.95
N LEU A 191 -9.87 -2.21 31.77
CA LEU A 191 -8.49 -2.68 31.69
C LEU A 191 -7.49 -1.63 32.19
N TYR A 192 -7.78 -0.37 31.92
CA TYR A 192 -6.92 0.75 32.38
C TYR A 192 -7.12 1.01 33.86
N GLU A 193 -8.37 0.94 34.36
CA GLU A 193 -8.71 1.12 35.78
C GLU A 193 -8.04 0.03 36.64
N ALA A 194 -8.11 -1.22 36.23
CA ALA A 194 -7.43 -2.31 36.91
C ALA A 194 -5.91 -2.12 36.96
N ALA A 195 -5.32 -1.72 35.82
CA ALA A 195 -3.88 -1.47 35.73
C ALA A 195 -3.42 -0.26 36.57
N GLU A 196 -4.27 0.78 36.70
CA GLU A 196 -3.99 1.92 37.58
C GLU A 196 -3.99 1.52 39.07
N ILE A 197 -4.91 0.64 39.49
CA ILE A 197 -4.93 0.08 40.86
C ILE A 197 -3.65 -0.73 41.13
N ASP A 198 -3.13 -1.45 40.11
CA ASP A 198 -1.88 -2.21 40.19
C ASP A 198 -0.63 -1.29 40.11
N GLY A 199 -0.79 0.02 40.01
CA GLY A 199 0.30 0.98 39.95
C GLY A 199 1.07 1.01 38.62
N ALA A 200 0.48 0.55 37.51
CA ALA A 200 1.12 0.55 36.20
C ALA A 200 1.29 1.97 35.65
N SER A 201 2.48 2.29 35.14
CA SER A 201 2.72 3.57 34.47
C SER A 201 1.99 3.66 33.12
N LYS A 202 1.69 4.88 32.65
CA LYS A 202 1.02 5.12 31.35
C LYS A 202 1.76 4.47 30.17
N VAL A 203 3.09 4.46 30.20
CA VAL A 203 3.91 3.81 29.16
C VAL A 203 3.73 2.29 29.22
N LYS A 204 3.71 1.70 30.42
CA LYS A 204 3.47 0.26 30.59
C LYS A 204 2.07 -0.12 30.11
N MET A 205 1.03 0.66 30.48
CA MET A 205 -0.34 0.45 30.01
C MET A 205 -0.44 0.54 28.47
N PHE A 206 0.26 1.48 27.85
CA PHE A 206 0.27 1.60 26.39
C PHE A 206 0.80 0.33 25.72
N PHE A 207 1.98 -0.18 26.12
CA PHE A 207 2.56 -1.34 25.46
C PHE A 207 1.93 -2.68 25.89
N SER A 208 1.40 -2.79 27.13
CA SER A 208 0.85 -4.05 27.65
C SER A 208 -0.66 -4.19 27.49
N ILE A 209 -1.41 -3.09 27.29
CA ILE A 209 -2.86 -3.10 27.12
C ILE A 209 -3.23 -2.53 25.75
N THR A 210 -2.88 -1.26 25.49
CA THR A 210 -3.35 -0.56 24.29
C THR A 210 -2.86 -1.22 23.01
N VAL A 211 -1.54 -1.43 22.87
CA VAL A 211 -0.96 -2.01 21.65
C VAL A 211 -1.50 -3.41 21.38
N PRO A 212 -1.52 -4.36 22.32
CA PRO A 212 -2.11 -5.68 22.09
C PRO A 212 -3.57 -5.64 21.62
N GLN A 213 -4.40 -4.83 22.26
CA GLN A 213 -5.83 -4.70 21.92
C GLN A 213 -6.08 -4.16 20.50
N ILE A 214 -5.19 -3.32 19.97
CA ILE A 214 -5.34 -2.76 18.62
C ILE A 214 -4.53 -3.53 17.56
N THR A 215 -3.83 -4.62 17.92
CA THR A 215 -3.03 -5.41 16.94
C THR A 215 -3.82 -5.90 15.74
N PRO A 216 -5.13 -6.27 15.80
CA PRO A 216 -5.90 -6.62 14.60
C PRO A 216 -5.97 -5.46 13.60
N ILE A 217 -6.11 -4.23 14.07
CA ILE A 217 -6.15 -3.03 13.21
C ILE A 217 -4.75 -2.67 12.70
N ILE A 218 -3.71 -2.88 13.52
CA ILE A 218 -2.30 -2.74 13.07
C ILE A 218 -2.05 -3.73 11.93
N PHE A 219 -2.44 -4.99 12.10
CA PHE A 219 -2.26 -6.04 11.10
C PHE A 219 -3.01 -5.74 9.80
N PHE A 220 -4.28 -5.33 9.88
CA PHE A 220 -5.05 -4.93 8.72
C PHE A 220 -4.39 -3.77 7.95
N ASN A 221 -3.99 -2.71 8.66
CA ASN A 221 -3.29 -1.58 8.05
C ASN A 221 -1.94 -1.99 7.45
N LEU A 222 -1.18 -2.85 8.13
CA LEU A 222 0.10 -3.36 7.65
C LEU A 222 -0.06 -4.06 6.29
N ILE A 223 -1.05 -4.94 6.15
CA ILE A 223 -1.35 -5.62 4.87
C ILE A 223 -1.74 -4.60 3.81
N MET A 224 -2.71 -3.73 4.10
CA MET A 224 -3.23 -2.79 3.11
C MET A 224 -2.17 -1.79 2.63
N GLN A 225 -1.38 -1.24 3.55
CA GLN A 225 -0.29 -0.32 3.20
C GLN A 225 0.85 -1.03 2.45
N THR A 226 1.14 -2.29 2.78
CA THR A 226 2.15 -3.08 2.06
C THR A 226 1.72 -3.34 0.61
N ILE A 227 0.47 -3.74 0.39
CA ILE A 227 -0.08 -3.93 -0.97
C ILE A 227 -0.01 -2.63 -1.77
N GLN A 228 -0.42 -1.50 -1.18
CA GLN A 228 -0.39 -0.20 -1.84
C GLN A 228 1.05 0.25 -2.16
N ALA A 229 2.00 0.06 -1.24
CA ALA A 229 3.38 0.45 -1.43
C ALA A 229 4.07 -0.36 -2.54
N LEU A 230 3.82 -1.67 -2.62
CA LEU A 230 4.36 -2.54 -3.68
C LEU A 230 3.79 -2.22 -5.08
N GLN A 231 2.61 -1.59 -5.14
CA GLN A 231 1.96 -1.15 -6.39
C GLN A 231 2.23 0.33 -6.71
N ASN A 232 3.05 1.02 -5.91
CA ASN A 232 3.31 2.43 -6.14
C ASN A 232 3.95 2.68 -7.53
N PHE A 233 3.40 3.68 -8.21
CA PHE A 233 3.85 4.13 -9.52
C PHE A 233 3.84 5.67 -9.62
N THR A 234 2.69 6.29 -9.26
CA THR A 234 2.40 7.68 -9.57
C THR A 234 3.41 8.65 -8.95
N SER A 235 3.76 8.47 -7.68
CA SER A 235 4.69 9.35 -6.98
C SER A 235 6.09 9.30 -7.59
N ALA A 236 6.63 8.10 -7.83
CA ALA A 236 7.95 7.94 -8.44
C ALA A 236 7.98 8.47 -9.88
N PHE A 237 6.93 8.23 -10.66
CA PHE A 237 6.84 8.67 -12.05
C PHE A 237 6.76 10.21 -12.17
N VAL A 238 5.88 10.84 -11.39
CA VAL A 238 5.63 12.29 -11.50
C VAL A 238 6.77 13.11 -10.90
N ILE A 239 7.31 12.68 -9.75
CA ILE A 239 8.32 13.47 -9.02
C ILE A 239 9.67 13.39 -9.71
N THR A 240 10.15 12.19 -10.03
CA THR A 240 11.53 11.96 -10.46
C THR A 240 11.66 11.25 -11.80
N ASP A 241 10.59 10.73 -12.38
CA ASP A 241 10.61 9.82 -13.55
C ASP A 241 11.63 8.68 -13.39
N GLY A 242 11.75 8.15 -12.17
CA GLY A 242 12.68 7.06 -11.84
C GLY A 242 14.12 7.49 -11.56
N GLY A 243 14.45 8.80 -11.73
CA GLY A 243 15.77 9.36 -11.49
C GLY A 243 16.06 9.69 -10.02
N PRO A 244 17.28 10.18 -9.75
CA PRO A 244 18.47 10.10 -10.57
C PRO A 244 19.05 8.67 -10.60
N MET A 245 19.76 8.32 -11.66
CA MET A 245 20.45 7.02 -11.81
C MET A 245 19.57 5.79 -11.51
N LYS A 246 18.27 5.86 -11.79
CA LYS A 246 17.24 4.83 -11.47
C LYS A 246 17.07 4.54 -9.96
N ALA A 247 17.47 5.47 -9.10
CA ALA A 247 17.34 5.31 -7.64
C ALA A 247 15.88 5.27 -7.16
N THR A 248 14.94 5.77 -7.96
CA THR A 248 13.48 5.74 -7.67
C THR A 248 12.68 4.94 -8.70
N TYR A 249 13.37 4.11 -9.50
CA TYR A 249 12.75 3.33 -10.57
C TYR A 249 12.09 2.07 -10.01
N VAL A 250 10.84 2.21 -9.57
CA VAL A 250 10.03 1.14 -8.97
C VAL A 250 9.48 0.15 -10.02
N LEU A 251 9.08 -1.06 -9.59
CA LEU A 251 8.55 -2.11 -10.48
C LEU A 251 7.31 -1.67 -11.26
N GLY A 252 6.40 -0.92 -10.63
CA GLY A 252 5.22 -0.36 -11.30
C GLY A 252 5.60 0.54 -12.48
N MET A 253 6.69 1.29 -12.35
CA MET A 253 7.20 2.15 -13.41
C MET A 253 7.84 1.35 -14.54
N LYS A 254 8.61 0.29 -14.20
CA LYS A 254 9.16 -0.61 -15.21
C LYS A 254 8.05 -1.28 -16.01
N LEU A 255 7.02 -1.79 -15.35
CA LEU A 255 5.83 -2.35 -15.99
C LEU A 255 5.21 -1.37 -16.97
N TYR A 256 5.00 -0.12 -16.53
CA TYR A 256 4.40 0.93 -17.36
C TYR A 256 5.26 1.23 -18.60
N LYS A 257 6.58 1.42 -18.42
CA LYS A 257 7.47 1.72 -19.55
C LYS A 257 7.55 0.56 -20.54
N GLU A 258 7.65 -0.69 -20.10
CA GLU A 258 7.69 -1.84 -21.00
C GLU A 258 6.37 -2.02 -21.76
N GLY A 259 5.22 -1.86 -21.08
CA GLY A 259 3.91 -2.03 -21.70
C GLY A 259 3.52 -0.89 -22.62
N PHE A 260 3.62 0.36 -22.13
CA PHE A 260 3.03 1.51 -22.80
C PHE A 260 4.03 2.39 -23.53
N SER A 261 5.30 2.43 -23.14
CA SER A 261 6.33 3.20 -23.86
C SER A 261 7.05 2.34 -24.92
N TYR A 262 7.33 1.07 -24.58
CA TYR A 262 8.02 0.14 -25.50
C TYR A 262 7.08 -0.83 -26.20
N PHE A 263 5.77 -0.79 -25.89
CA PHE A 263 4.71 -1.61 -26.48
C PHE A 263 4.92 -3.14 -26.36
N LYS A 264 5.72 -3.59 -25.38
CA LYS A 264 6.00 -5.00 -25.10
C LYS A 264 5.01 -5.56 -24.09
N MET A 265 3.74 -5.74 -24.51
CA MET A 265 2.66 -6.13 -23.61
C MET A 265 2.86 -7.51 -22.97
N GLY A 266 3.42 -8.49 -23.68
CA GLY A 266 3.72 -9.81 -23.13
C GLY A 266 4.73 -9.74 -21.99
N TYR A 267 5.80 -8.96 -22.18
CA TYR A 267 6.83 -8.76 -21.16
C TYR A 267 6.30 -7.96 -19.95
N ALA A 268 5.53 -6.91 -20.18
CA ALA A 268 4.86 -6.14 -19.12
C ALA A 268 3.88 -7.02 -18.33
N SER A 269 3.15 -7.92 -18.98
CA SER A 269 2.30 -8.90 -18.33
C SER A 269 3.09 -9.86 -17.44
N ALA A 270 4.27 -10.31 -17.87
CA ALA A 270 5.14 -11.12 -17.03
C ALA A 270 5.62 -10.35 -15.78
N ILE A 271 6.01 -9.08 -15.91
CA ILE A 271 6.35 -8.21 -14.77
C ILE A 271 5.16 -8.07 -13.81
N SER A 272 3.95 -7.85 -14.34
CA SER A 272 2.72 -7.74 -13.54
C SER A 272 2.47 -9.00 -12.69
N TRP A 273 2.66 -10.18 -13.28
CA TRP A 273 2.50 -11.45 -12.55
C TRP A 273 3.57 -11.66 -11.50
N ILE A 274 4.81 -11.20 -11.73
CA ILE A 274 5.85 -11.22 -10.69
C ILE A 274 5.50 -10.27 -9.55
N ILE A 275 5.01 -9.05 -9.83
CA ILE A 275 4.51 -8.13 -8.78
C ILE A 275 3.41 -8.82 -7.97
N PHE A 276 2.44 -9.45 -8.63
CA PHE A 276 1.36 -10.18 -7.97
C PHE A 276 1.90 -11.30 -7.06
N ILE A 277 2.85 -12.11 -7.54
CA ILE A 277 3.47 -13.19 -6.76
C ILE A 277 4.22 -12.61 -5.55
N VAL A 278 4.98 -11.52 -5.72
CA VAL A 278 5.70 -10.86 -4.62
C VAL A 278 4.72 -10.37 -3.55
N ILE A 279 3.64 -9.70 -3.96
CA ILE A 279 2.59 -9.25 -3.04
C ILE A 279 1.97 -10.44 -2.31
N MET A 280 1.62 -11.50 -3.03
CA MET A 280 1.02 -12.71 -2.47
C MET A 280 1.94 -13.36 -1.44
N LEU A 281 3.23 -13.52 -1.76
CA LEU A 281 4.21 -14.13 -0.85
C LEU A 281 4.39 -13.29 0.43
N ILE A 282 4.56 -11.98 0.30
CA ILE A 282 4.68 -11.09 1.46
C ILE A 282 3.40 -11.16 2.31
N THR A 283 2.24 -11.11 1.68
CA THR A 283 0.95 -11.19 2.38
C THR A 283 0.79 -12.53 3.09
N LEU A 284 1.16 -13.65 2.46
CA LEU A 284 1.14 -14.97 3.10
C LEU A 284 2.07 -15.03 4.31
N VAL A 285 3.26 -14.45 4.22
CA VAL A 285 4.19 -14.37 5.37
C VAL A 285 3.58 -13.55 6.51
N LEU A 286 2.96 -12.41 6.20
CA LEU A 286 2.28 -11.59 7.21
C LEU A 286 1.14 -12.36 7.89
N PHE A 287 0.32 -13.10 7.13
CA PHE A 287 -0.73 -13.96 7.71
C PHE A 287 -0.17 -15.13 8.51
N ALA A 288 0.88 -15.77 8.05
CA ALA A 288 1.50 -16.88 8.79
C ALA A 288 2.07 -16.43 10.13
N THR A 289 2.63 -15.22 10.19
CA THR A 289 3.20 -14.64 11.42
C THR A 289 2.16 -14.03 12.35
N SER A 290 0.96 -13.69 11.85
CA SER A 290 -0.08 -13.02 12.65
C SER A 290 -0.48 -13.80 13.90
N LYS A 291 -0.45 -15.13 13.84
CA LYS A 291 -0.78 -16.03 14.97
C LYS A 291 0.05 -15.77 16.23
N TRP A 292 1.23 -15.16 16.10
CA TRP A 292 2.16 -14.98 17.23
C TRP A 292 2.07 -13.60 17.89
N TRP A 293 1.44 -12.61 17.21
CA TRP A 293 1.45 -11.24 17.72
C TRP A 293 0.12 -10.50 17.59
N VAL A 294 -0.85 -11.04 16.83
CA VAL A 294 -2.18 -10.43 16.71
C VAL A 294 -3.11 -11.04 17.76
N PHE A 295 -3.64 -10.18 18.61
CA PHE A 295 -4.58 -10.56 19.66
C PHE A 295 -6.01 -10.31 19.19
N TYR A 296 -6.80 -11.38 19.01
CA TYR A 296 -8.20 -11.30 18.55
C TYR A 296 -9.21 -11.26 19.71
N GLY A 297 -8.77 -11.16 20.97
CA GLY A 297 -9.63 -11.38 22.11
C GLY A 297 -9.96 -12.88 22.25
N ASP A 298 -10.29 -13.32 23.48
CA ASP A 298 -10.73 -14.70 23.67
C ASP A 298 -12.10 -14.89 23.01
N GLU A 299 -12.13 -15.45 21.78
CA GLU A 299 -13.27 -16.23 21.32
C GLU A 299 -13.26 -17.55 22.09
N SER A 300 -13.66 -17.49 23.36
CA SER A 300 -13.97 -18.67 24.16
C SER A 300 -15.42 -19.06 24.00
#